data_8e596dd6bad0de6eed14cdc53c583e31
#
_entry.id   8e596dd6bad0de6eed14cdc53c583e31
#
_cell.length_a   1.000
_cell.length_b   1.000
_cell.length_c   1.000
_cell.angle_alpha   90.00
_cell.angle_beta   90.00
_cell.angle_gamma   90.00
#
_symmetry.space_group_name_H-M   'P 1'
#
loop_
_entity.id
_entity.type
_entity.pdbx_description
1 polymer ?
#
loop_
_entity_poly.entity_id
_entity_poly.type
_entity_poly.pdbx_seq_one_letter_code
_entity_poly.pdbx_strand_id
1 'polypeptide(L)'
;MGASAHDPSTYEGTAHLEVMAEARNYNAFLVDLVLEQRQGATRAVDFGAGIGTFARMVRDRGIDVLCVEPDPRQCAVIREAGLAAVADLESLADGTVECIYSLNVLEHIADDAAALRLLARKLAPGGRLLLYVPAFQALFSSMDRKVGHHRRYRRGELVAMVERAGLTVIRSRYADSLGFLATLVYKVLGPGTGDLDRRSIVAFDRFAFPLSRFIDCATDRVVGKNVYVVATK
;
A
#
# COMPACT_ATOMS: atom_id res chain seq x y z
N MET A 1 -33.08 25.55 9.10
CA MET A 1 -32.18 25.36 7.96
C MET A 1 -30.75 25.44 8.49
N GLY A 2 -30.19 24.32 8.92
CA GLY A 2 -28.82 24.21 9.42
C GLY A 2 -27.94 23.63 8.34
N ALA A 3 -27.06 24.44 7.77
CA ALA A 3 -26.00 23.96 6.91
C ALA A 3 -25.05 23.14 7.79
N SER A 4 -24.97 21.84 7.50
CA SER A 4 -23.97 20.95 8.07
C SER A 4 -22.61 21.47 7.63
N ALA A 5 -21.84 22.00 8.56
CA ALA A 5 -20.44 22.38 8.32
C ALA A 5 -19.68 21.07 7.97
N HIS A 6 -19.20 21.00 6.76
CA HIS A 6 -18.28 19.97 6.32
C HIS A 6 -16.99 20.16 7.12
N ASP A 7 -16.70 19.23 8.04
CA ASP A 7 -15.44 19.23 8.81
C ASP A 7 -14.32 18.82 7.84
N PRO A 8 -13.39 19.72 7.47
CA PRO A 8 -12.34 19.44 6.53
C PRO A 8 -11.24 18.50 7.07
N SER A 9 -11.40 18.01 8.31
CA SER A 9 -10.47 17.09 8.98
C SER A 9 -10.82 15.62 8.80
N THR A 10 -11.91 15.28 8.11
CA THR A 10 -12.24 13.89 7.83
C THR A 10 -11.47 13.45 6.57
N TYR A 11 -10.43 12.66 6.74
CA TYR A 11 -9.71 12.03 5.62
C TYR A 11 -10.72 11.26 4.76
N GLU A 12 -11.05 11.81 3.58
CA GLU A 12 -12.01 11.18 2.65
C GLU A 12 -11.57 9.76 2.22
N GLY A 13 -10.30 9.42 2.45
CA GLY A 13 -9.74 8.10 2.22
C GLY A 13 -10.31 6.99 3.11
N THR A 14 -10.92 7.27 4.29
CA THR A 14 -11.44 6.21 5.17
C THR A 14 -12.56 5.42 4.48
N ALA A 15 -13.48 6.07 3.78
CA ALA A 15 -14.53 5.39 3.01
C ALA A 15 -13.94 4.51 1.88
N HIS A 16 -12.85 4.94 1.25
CA HIS A 16 -12.14 4.14 0.25
C HIS A 16 -11.44 2.93 0.89
N LEU A 17 -10.86 3.07 2.08
CA LEU A 17 -10.26 1.95 2.81
C LEU A 17 -11.28 0.87 3.15
N GLU A 18 -12.49 1.26 3.58
CA GLU A 18 -13.58 0.32 3.87
C GLU A 18 -14.02 -0.44 2.63
N VAL A 19 -14.19 0.25 1.48
CA VAL A 19 -14.57 -0.40 0.23
C VAL A 19 -13.47 -1.34 -0.26
N MET A 20 -12.20 -0.95 -0.16
CA MET A 20 -11.07 -1.79 -0.53
C MET A 20 -10.88 -3.00 0.41
N ALA A 21 -11.36 -2.93 1.67
CA ALA A 21 -11.36 -4.09 2.56
C ALA A 21 -12.21 -5.27 2.05
N GLU A 22 -13.15 -5.02 1.12
CA GLU A 22 -13.96 -6.06 0.50
C GLU A 22 -13.32 -6.76 -0.70
N ALA A 23 -12.23 -6.23 -1.22
CA ALA A 23 -11.46 -6.85 -2.32
C ALA A 23 -10.61 -8.02 -1.79
N ARG A 24 -11.26 -9.16 -1.51
CA ARG A 24 -10.68 -10.29 -0.76
C ARG A 24 -9.49 -10.93 -1.47
N ASN A 25 -9.57 -11.14 -2.78
CA ASN A 25 -8.49 -11.76 -3.55
C ASN A 25 -7.28 -10.82 -3.64
N TYR A 26 -7.52 -9.53 -3.87
CA TYR A 26 -6.48 -8.51 -3.88
C TYR A 26 -5.80 -8.40 -2.51
N ASN A 27 -6.57 -8.34 -1.43
CA ASN A 27 -6.03 -8.24 -0.08
C ASN A 27 -5.25 -9.51 0.30
N ALA A 28 -5.76 -10.70 -0.04
CA ALA A 28 -5.04 -11.96 0.17
C ALA A 28 -3.69 -11.96 -0.57
N PHE A 29 -3.66 -11.50 -1.83
CA PHE A 29 -2.42 -11.39 -2.59
C PHE A 29 -1.41 -10.45 -1.92
N LEU A 30 -1.83 -9.28 -1.39
CA LEU A 30 -0.93 -8.37 -0.68
C LEU A 30 -0.37 -8.99 0.60
N VAL A 31 -1.23 -9.67 1.36
CA VAL A 31 -0.80 -10.41 2.56
C VAL A 31 0.20 -11.52 2.20
N ASP A 32 -0.07 -12.29 1.16
CA ASP A 32 0.84 -13.34 0.70
C ASP A 32 2.21 -12.76 0.28
N LEU A 33 2.24 -11.59 -0.38
CA LEU A 33 3.50 -10.87 -0.64
C LEU A 33 4.25 -10.53 0.65
N VAL A 34 3.57 -10.02 1.68
CA VAL A 34 4.19 -9.73 2.98
C VAL A 34 4.78 -11.00 3.58
N LEU A 35 4.01 -12.10 3.60
CA LEU A 35 4.42 -13.38 4.18
C LEU A 35 5.62 -14.00 3.45
N GLU A 36 5.64 -13.92 2.11
CA GLU A 36 6.77 -14.40 1.30
C GLU A 36 8.07 -13.64 1.60
N GLN A 37 7.97 -12.33 1.82
CA GLN A 37 9.16 -11.48 1.93
C GLN A 37 9.71 -11.36 3.36
N ARG A 38 8.99 -11.78 4.38
CA ARG A 38 9.41 -11.65 5.79
C ARG A 38 10.64 -12.49 6.21
N GLN A 39 11.07 -13.47 5.38
CA GLN A 39 12.25 -14.32 5.63
C GLN A 39 12.30 -14.99 7.01
N GLY A 40 11.17 -15.45 7.52
CA GLY A 40 11.10 -16.08 8.84
C GLY A 40 10.94 -15.10 10.00
N ALA A 41 10.98 -13.77 9.78
CA ALA A 41 10.65 -12.79 10.80
C ALA A 41 9.26 -13.09 11.40
N THR A 42 9.19 -13.11 12.73
CA THR A 42 7.93 -13.31 13.47
C THR A 42 7.26 -11.99 13.84
N ARG A 43 7.97 -10.88 13.59
CA ARG A 43 7.50 -9.51 13.83
C ARG A 43 7.64 -8.68 12.56
N ALA A 44 6.65 -7.82 12.29
CA ALA A 44 6.68 -6.91 11.17
C ALA A 44 6.15 -5.53 11.57
N VAL A 45 6.53 -4.50 10.80
CA VAL A 45 6.00 -3.15 10.92
C VAL A 45 5.15 -2.88 9.68
N ASP A 46 3.90 -2.47 9.90
CA ASP A 46 2.99 -1.93 8.89
C ASP A 46 3.14 -0.42 8.84
N PHE A 47 3.83 0.10 7.83
CA PHE A 47 4.06 1.54 7.69
C PHE A 47 2.93 2.19 6.86
N GLY A 48 2.12 3.03 7.52
CA GLY A 48 0.89 3.60 6.98
C GLY A 48 -0.28 2.62 7.09
N ALA A 49 -0.53 2.10 8.30
CA ALA A 49 -1.46 0.99 8.51
C ALA A 49 -2.93 1.33 8.26
N GLY A 50 -3.30 2.62 8.15
CA GLY A 50 -4.68 3.06 8.00
C GLY A 50 -5.54 2.54 9.16
N ILE A 51 -6.65 1.87 8.84
CA ILE A 51 -7.52 1.22 9.84
C ILE A 51 -7.03 -0.18 10.27
N GLY A 52 -5.82 -0.58 9.89
CA GLY A 52 -5.20 -1.85 10.26
C GLY A 52 -5.74 -3.08 9.50
N THR A 53 -6.32 -2.91 8.33
CA THR A 53 -6.88 -4.03 7.55
C THR A 53 -5.84 -5.11 7.26
N PHE A 54 -4.69 -4.72 6.71
CA PHE A 54 -3.62 -5.67 6.38
C PHE A 54 -2.92 -6.18 7.63
N ALA A 55 -2.71 -5.32 8.64
CA ALA A 55 -2.11 -5.72 9.90
C ALA A 55 -2.90 -6.85 10.59
N ARG A 56 -4.25 -6.75 10.61
CA ARG A 56 -5.10 -7.84 11.13
C ARG A 56 -4.91 -9.14 10.34
N MET A 57 -4.94 -9.07 9.02
CA MET A 57 -4.79 -10.26 8.17
C MET A 57 -3.41 -10.90 8.31
N VAL A 58 -2.34 -10.10 8.48
CA VAL A 58 -0.97 -10.59 8.71
C VAL A 58 -0.84 -11.21 10.10
N ARG A 59 -1.43 -10.57 11.14
CA ARG A 59 -1.50 -11.13 12.50
C ARG A 59 -2.21 -12.47 12.52
N ASP A 60 -3.31 -12.61 11.81
CA ASP A 60 -4.09 -13.85 11.76
C ASP A 60 -3.33 -15.00 11.07
N ARG A 61 -2.19 -14.69 10.43
CA ARG A 61 -1.21 -15.65 9.90
C ARG A 61 -0.04 -15.90 10.85
N GLY A 62 -0.15 -15.46 12.12
CA GLY A 62 0.82 -15.72 13.18
C GLY A 62 2.01 -14.77 13.25
N ILE A 63 1.91 -13.57 12.66
CA ILE A 63 2.97 -12.54 12.70
C ILE A 63 2.55 -11.43 13.68
N ASP A 64 3.44 -11.07 14.60
CA ASP A 64 3.24 -9.90 15.46
C ASP A 64 3.43 -8.61 14.61
N VAL A 65 2.43 -7.72 14.59
CA VAL A 65 2.46 -6.52 13.76
C VAL A 65 2.38 -5.28 14.62
N LEU A 66 3.37 -4.41 14.48
CA LEU A 66 3.32 -3.04 14.96
C LEU A 66 2.86 -2.13 13.81
N CYS A 67 1.75 -1.43 14.01
CA CYS A 67 1.22 -0.45 13.08
C CYS A 67 1.86 0.92 13.31
N VAL A 68 2.28 1.59 12.22
CA VAL A 68 2.69 3.00 12.22
C VAL A 68 1.65 3.78 11.45
N GLU A 69 0.92 4.66 12.16
CA GLU A 69 -0.19 5.43 11.58
C GLU A 69 -0.27 6.81 12.21
N PRO A 70 -0.11 7.90 11.45
CA PRO A 70 -0.09 9.25 12.01
C PRO A 70 -1.48 9.75 12.44
N ASP A 71 -2.58 9.23 11.89
CA ASP A 71 -3.94 9.67 12.27
C ASP A 71 -4.35 9.05 13.62
N PRO A 72 -4.59 9.88 14.68
CA PRO A 72 -4.98 9.37 15.99
C PRO A 72 -6.30 8.57 15.99
N ARG A 73 -7.24 8.90 15.08
CA ARG A 73 -8.53 8.21 14.96
C ARG A 73 -8.32 6.81 14.41
N GLN A 74 -7.48 6.67 13.38
CA GLN A 74 -7.14 5.38 12.81
C GLN A 74 -6.31 4.55 13.80
N CYS A 75 -5.40 5.17 14.55
CA CYS A 75 -4.70 4.51 15.66
C CYS A 75 -5.66 3.96 16.72
N ALA A 76 -6.74 4.65 17.03
CA ALA A 76 -7.75 4.17 17.98
C ALA A 76 -8.43 2.89 17.46
N VAL A 77 -8.85 2.89 16.18
CA VAL A 77 -9.43 1.71 15.51
C VAL A 77 -8.48 0.51 15.53
N ILE A 78 -7.19 0.75 15.24
CA ILE A 78 -6.16 -0.30 15.27
C ILE A 78 -6.05 -0.90 16.68
N ARG A 79 -6.01 -0.06 17.73
CA ARG A 79 -5.90 -0.52 19.12
C ARG A 79 -7.16 -1.25 19.60
N GLU A 80 -8.34 -0.79 19.22
CA GLU A 80 -9.61 -1.49 19.48
C GLU A 80 -9.64 -2.89 18.83
N ALA A 81 -8.98 -3.06 17.70
CA ALA A 81 -8.79 -4.37 17.05
C ALA A 81 -7.70 -5.24 17.71
N GLY A 82 -7.12 -4.80 18.83
CA GLY A 82 -6.10 -5.55 19.59
C GLY A 82 -4.71 -5.54 18.95
N LEU A 83 -4.39 -4.53 18.13
CA LEU A 83 -3.07 -4.34 17.54
C LEU A 83 -2.33 -3.18 18.22
N ALA A 84 -0.99 -3.27 18.27
CA ALA A 84 -0.15 -2.16 18.71
C ALA A 84 -0.07 -1.09 17.61
N ALA A 85 -0.17 0.19 17.99
CA ALA A 85 -0.04 1.31 17.07
C ALA A 85 0.79 2.44 17.68
N VAL A 86 1.69 3.02 16.87
CA VAL A 86 2.47 4.23 17.17
C VAL A 86 2.22 5.28 16.08
N ALA A 87 2.39 6.56 16.43
CA ALA A 87 2.11 7.65 15.51
C ALA A 87 3.19 7.80 14.42
N ASP A 88 4.43 7.48 14.73
CA ASP A 88 5.54 7.61 13.81
C ASP A 88 6.60 6.51 14.01
N LEU A 89 7.37 6.29 12.96
CA LEU A 89 8.44 5.30 12.93
C LEU A 89 9.69 5.76 13.69
N GLU A 90 9.83 7.05 13.96
CA GLU A 90 10.97 7.60 14.72
C GLU A 90 11.04 7.06 16.16
N SER A 91 9.89 6.68 16.72
CA SER A 91 9.80 6.06 18.04
C SER A 91 10.55 4.71 18.17
N LEU A 92 10.86 4.05 17.05
CA LEU A 92 11.61 2.81 17.03
C LEU A 92 13.10 3.07 16.97
N ALA A 93 13.90 2.20 17.60
CA ALA A 93 15.36 2.28 17.51
C ALA A 93 15.84 1.96 16.09
N ASP A 94 16.92 2.61 15.65
CA ASP A 94 17.53 2.37 14.35
C ASP A 94 18.15 0.97 14.29
N GLY A 95 18.02 0.32 13.15
CA GLY A 95 18.63 -0.99 12.90
C GLY A 95 17.99 -2.16 13.66
N THR A 96 16.73 -2.04 14.10
CA THR A 96 16.08 -3.07 14.93
C THR A 96 14.93 -3.81 14.26
N VAL A 97 14.41 -3.29 13.14
CA VAL A 97 13.21 -3.85 12.48
C VAL A 97 13.60 -4.88 11.42
N GLU A 98 13.16 -6.12 11.59
CA GLU A 98 13.47 -7.21 10.65
C GLU A 98 12.65 -7.17 9.37
N CYS A 99 11.39 -6.72 9.45
CA CYS A 99 10.49 -6.65 8.31
C CYS A 99 9.61 -5.40 8.38
N ILE A 100 9.65 -4.60 7.33
CA ILE A 100 8.74 -3.46 7.13
C ILE A 100 7.98 -3.70 5.83
N TYR A 101 6.67 -3.50 5.86
CA TYR A 101 5.88 -3.40 4.63
C TYR A 101 5.07 -2.10 4.61
N SER A 102 4.84 -1.60 3.39
CA SER A 102 4.08 -0.39 3.14
C SER A 102 3.26 -0.57 1.87
N LEU A 103 1.95 -0.54 2.01
CA LEU A 103 0.98 -0.92 0.98
C LEU A 103 0.10 0.28 0.64
N ASN A 104 0.34 0.90 -0.52
CA ASN A 104 -0.34 2.11 -1.00
C ASN A 104 -0.25 3.29 -0.01
N VAL A 105 0.98 3.67 0.36
CA VAL A 105 1.25 4.75 1.33
C VAL A 105 2.22 5.78 0.76
N LEU A 106 3.30 5.36 0.10
CA LEU A 106 4.39 6.24 -0.32
C LEU A 106 3.91 7.34 -1.29
N GLU A 107 2.88 7.05 -2.09
CA GLU A 107 2.23 8.00 -2.99
C GLU A 107 1.54 9.16 -2.30
N HIS A 108 1.21 9.03 -1.01
CA HIS A 108 0.63 10.07 -0.17
C HIS A 108 1.67 10.94 0.52
N ILE A 109 2.94 10.56 0.48
CA ILE A 109 4.02 11.27 1.18
C ILE A 109 4.70 12.23 0.22
N ALA A 110 4.70 13.53 0.56
CA ALA A 110 5.29 14.57 -0.29
C ALA A 110 6.81 14.38 -0.47
N ASP A 111 7.55 14.13 0.63
CA ASP A 111 8.98 13.76 0.61
C ASP A 111 9.14 12.24 0.80
N ASP A 112 8.82 11.51 -0.27
CA ASP A 112 8.96 10.06 -0.32
C ASP A 112 10.42 9.59 -0.20
N ALA A 113 11.37 10.42 -0.63
CA ALA A 113 12.79 10.12 -0.48
C ALA A 113 13.23 10.16 0.99
N ALA A 114 12.74 11.11 1.80
CA ALA A 114 12.99 11.13 3.24
C ALA A 114 12.34 9.94 3.94
N ALA A 115 11.10 9.59 3.56
CA ALA A 115 10.43 8.41 4.08
C ALA A 115 11.23 7.12 3.81
N LEU A 116 11.74 6.93 2.59
CA LEU A 116 12.57 5.78 2.23
C LEU A 116 13.87 5.73 3.03
N ARG A 117 14.54 6.86 3.25
CA ARG A 117 15.73 6.92 4.11
C ARG A 117 15.42 6.55 5.56
N LEU A 118 14.26 6.97 6.07
CA LEU A 118 13.80 6.62 7.41
C LEU A 118 13.55 5.11 7.52
N LEU A 119 12.80 4.52 6.58
CA LEU A 119 12.55 3.08 6.52
C LEU A 119 13.87 2.29 6.47
N ALA A 120 14.83 2.70 5.62
CA ALA A 120 16.14 2.07 5.52
C ALA A 120 16.94 2.16 6.83
N ARG A 121 16.87 3.31 7.54
CA ARG A 121 17.55 3.50 8.82
C ARG A 121 17.02 2.56 9.89
N LYS A 122 15.68 2.37 9.97
CA LYS A 122 15.02 1.51 10.96
C LYS A 122 15.24 0.01 10.73
N LEU A 123 15.45 -0.41 9.49
CA LEU A 123 15.71 -1.82 9.18
C LEU A 123 17.00 -2.32 9.84
N ALA A 124 16.93 -3.53 10.40
CA ALA A 124 18.08 -4.30 10.86
C ALA A 124 18.97 -4.73 9.68
N PRO A 125 20.26 -5.01 9.90
CA PRO A 125 21.08 -5.66 8.87
C PRO A 125 20.42 -6.97 8.40
N GLY A 126 20.27 -7.12 7.07
CA GLY A 126 19.52 -8.23 6.47
C GLY A 126 17.99 -8.10 6.53
N GLY A 127 17.46 -7.08 7.20
CA GLY A 127 16.02 -6.80 7.28
C GLY A 127 15.40 -6.52 5.92
N ARG A 128 14.09 -6.76 5.80
CA ARG A 128 13.33 -6.69 4.54
C ARG A 128 12.37 -5.52 4.49
N LEU A 129 12.32 -4.87 3.34
CA LEU A 129 11.33 -3.86 2.98
C LEU A 129 10.49 -4.35 1.82
N LEU A 130 9.18 -4.36 1.97
CA LEU A 130 8.22 -4.49 0.88
C LEU A 130 7.50 -3.15 0.69
N LEU A 131 7.60 -2.60 -0.51
CA LEU A 131 6.81 -1.45 -0.96
C LEU A 131 5.85 -1.89 -2.05
N TYR A 132 4.60 -1.47 -1.98
CA TYR A 132 3.59 -1.68 -3.01
C TYR A 132 2.86 -0.36 -3.25
N VAL A 133 2.94 0.19 -4.46
CA VAL A 133 2.46 1.53 -4.81
C VAL A 133 1.76 1.54 -6.17
N PRO A 134 0.88 2.52 -6.46
CA PRO A 134 0.26 2.66 -7.76
C PRO A 134 1.29 2.97 -8.85
N ALA A 135 1.14 2.30 -10.00
CA ALA A 135 2.06 2.43 -11.11
C ALA A 135 1.55 3.40 -12.19
N PHE A 136 2.50 3.93 -12.95
CA PHE A 136 2.36 4.77 -14.14
C PHE A 136 1.62 6.09 -13.92
N GLN A 137 2.37 7.19 -13.96
CA GLN A 137 1.81 8.55 -13.91
C GLN A 137 0.77 8.79 -15.02
N ALA A 138 0.84 8.08 -16.14
CA ALA A 138 -0.15 8.14 -17.19
C ALA A 138 -1.56 7.68 -16.76
N LEU A 139 -1.67 6.86 -15.70
CA LEU A 139 -2.93 6.42 -15.11
C LEU A 139 -3.47 7.38 -14.04
N PHE A 140 -2.71 8.41 -13.65
CA PHE A 140 -3.14 9.38 -12.64
C PHE A 140 -4.46 10.04 -13.05
N SER A 141 -5.46 10.01 -12.18
CA SER A 141 -6.83 10.38 -12.46
C SER A 141 -7.47 11.22 -11.36
N SER A 142 -8.75 11.53 -11.49
CA SER A 142 -9.56 12.19 -10.46
C SER A 142 -9.61 11.37 -9.16
N MET A 143 -9.58 10.03 -9.26
CA MET A 143 -9.56 9.15 -8.10
C MET A 143 -8.28 9.35 -7.26
N ASP A 144 -7.10 9.42 -7.92
CA ASP A 144 -5.84 9.67 -7.22
C ASP A 144 -5.87 11.01 -6.47
N ARG A 145 -6.39 12.06 -7.12
CA ARG A 145 -6.54 13.39 -6.48
C ARG A 145 -7.47 13.35 -5.29
N LYS A 146 -8.60 12.62 -5.40
CA LYS A 146 -9.60 12.50 -4.35
C LYS A 146 -9.05 11.84 -3.10
N VAL A 147 -8.20 10.80 -3.25
CA VAL A 147 -7.56 10.12 -2.11
C VAL A 147 -6.24 10.77 -1.68
N GLY A 148 -5.82 11.88 -2.30
CA GLY A 148 -4.64 12.63 -1.89
C GLY A 148 -3.31 12.07 -2.38
N HIS A 149 -3.29 11.34 -3.50
CA HIS A 149 -2.03 10.91 -4.11
C HIS A 149 -1.28 12.11 -4.69
N HIS A 150 0.01 12.18 -4.43
CA HIS A 150 0.91 13.12 -5.09
C HIS A 150 1.40 12.60 -6.44
N ARG A 151 1.58 11.28 -6.56
CA ARG A 151 2.21 10.65 -7.73
C ARG A 151 1.88 9.17 -7.88
N ARG A 152 2.28 8.62 -9.04
CA ARG A 152 2.38 7.19 -9.31
C ARG A 152 3.79 6.88 -9.79
N TYR A 153 4.24 5.66 -9.66
CA TYR A 153 5.64 5.28 -9.86
C TYR A 153 5.83 4.41 -11.10
N ARG A 154 6.99 4.55 -11.75
CA ARG A 154 7.51 3.53 -12.65
C ARG A 154 8.47 2.63 -11.91
N ARG A 155 8.54 1.36 -12.32
CA ARG A 155 9.40 0.37 -11.66
C ARG A 155 10.86 0.83 -11.54
N GLY A 156 11.46 1.34 -12.64
CA GLY A 156 12.85 1.80 -12.63
C GLY A 156 13.07 3.02 -11.71
N GLU A 157 12.10 3.94 -11.63
CA GLU A 157 12.15 5.10 -10.73
C GLU A 157 12.10 4.65 -9.26
N LEU A 158 11.16 3.75 -8.92
CA LEU A 158 11.01 3.23 -7.55
C LEU A 158 12.26 2.44 -7.13
N VAL A 159 12.81 1.58 -8.00
CA VAL A 159 14.06 0.86 -7.77
C VAL A 159 15.20 1.83 -7.46
N ALA A 160 15.41 2.83 -8.33
CA ALA A 160 16.49 3.80 -8.13
C ALA A 160 16.30 4.65 -6.84
N MET A 161 15.06 4.93 -6.43
CA MET A 161 14.78 5.62 -5.16
C MET A 161 15.15 4.76 -3.94
N VAL A 162 14.78 3.48 -3.97
CA VAL A 162 15.09 2.51 -2.91
C VAL A 162 16.61 2.30 -2.78
N GLU A 163 17.32 2.18 -3.91
CA GLU A 163 18.79 2.05 -3.93
C GLU A 163 19.48 3.31 -3.41
N ARG A 164 19.00 4.51 -3.77
CA ARG A 164 19.51 5.78 -3.21
C ARG A 164 19.26 5.93 -1.71
N ALA A 165 18.27 5.24 -1.16
CA ALA A 165 18.05 5.18 0.28
C ALA A 165 19.02 4.22 1.01
N GLY A 166 19.93 3.53 0.30
CA GLY A 166 20.92 2.62 0.85
C GLY A 166 20.47 1.17 0.97
N LEU A 167 19.41 0.78 0.25
CA LEU A 167 18.90 -0.59 0.26
C LEU A 167 19.26 -1.32 -1.04
N THR A 168 19.42 -2.62 -0.97
CA THR A 168 19.63 -3.49 -2.13
C THR A 168 18.32 -4.08 -2.61
N VAL A 169 17.93 -3.81 -3.86
CA VAL A 169 16.69 -4.34 -4.43
C VAL A 169 16.89 -5.81 -4.82
N ILE A 170 16.03 -6.68 -4.30
CA ILE A 170 16.02 -8.12 -4.55
C ILE A 170 15.04 -8.47 -5.67
N ARG A 171 13.88 -7.84 -5.64
CA ARG A 171 12.79 -8.12 -6.59
C ARG A 171 11.98 -6.86 -6.84
N SER A 172 11.63 -6.62 -8.09
CA SER A 172 10.66 -5.60 -8.46
C SER A 172 9.79 -6.09 -9.60
N ARG A 173 8.46 -5.94 -9.49
CA ARG A 173 7.49 -6.37 -10.48
C ARG A 173 6.30 -5.43 -10.50
N TYR A 174 5.62 -5.38 -11.62
CA TYR A 174 4.27 -4.85 -11.71
C TYR A 174 3.26 -5.90 -11.24
N ALA A 175 2.05 -5.46 -10.90
CA ALA A 175 0.95 -6.32 -10.51
C ALA A 175 -0.37 -5.74 -11.01
N ASP A 176 -1.34 -6.63 -11.24
CA ASP A 176 -2.68 -6.30 -11.69
C ASP A 176 -2.72 -5.66 -13.08
N SER A 177 -2.32 -6.44 -14.10
CA SER A 177 -2.31 -6.02 -15.51
C SER A 177 -3.72 -5.75 -16.07
N LEU A 178 -4.75 -6.49 -15.65
CA LEU A 178 -6.14 -6.17 -16.02
C LEU A 178 -6.64 -4.91 -15.31
N GLY A 179 -6.22 -4.68 -14.06
CA GLY A 179 -6.48 -3.43 -13.36
C GLY A 179 -5.85 -2.22 -14.03
N PHE A 180 -4.70 -2.39 -14.71
CA PHE A 180 -4.13 -1.35 -15.55
C PHE A 180 -5.11 -0.94 -16.67
N LEU A 181 -5.64 -1.93 -17.40
CA LEU A 181 -6.60 -1.68 -18.48
C LEU A 181 -7.90 -1.06 -17.94
N ALA A 182 -8.44 -1.61 -16.84
CA ALA A 182 -9.63 -1.07 -16.19
C ALA A 182 -9.45 0.39 -15.75
N THR A 183 -8.29 0.73 -15.18
CA THR A 183 -7.97 2.10 -14.75
C THR A 183 -7.83 3.03 -15.97
N LEU A 184 -7.24 2.57 -17.06
CA LEU A 184 -7.12 3.34 -18.28
C LEU A 184 -8.51 3.64 -18.89
N VAL A 185 -9.39 2.64 -18.95
CA VAL A 185 -10.77 2.80 -19.41
C VAL A 185 -11.51 3.77 -18.50
N TYR A 186 -11.42 3.63 -17.19
CA TYR A 186 -12.03 4.55 -16.23
C TYR A 186 -11.52 5.99 -16.40
N LYS A 187 -10.24 6.18 -16.65
CA LYS A 187 -9.65 7.51 -16.87
C LYS A 187 -10.21 8.19 -18.13
N VAL A 188 -10.45 7.42 -19.20
CA VAL A 188 -10.89 7.95 -20.51
C VAL A 188 -12.40 8.08 -20.58
N LEU A 189 -13.15 7.12 -20.04
CA LEU A 189 -14.61 6.99 -20.22
C LEU A 189 -15.39 7.15 -18.91
N GLY A 190 -14.70 7.19 -17.76
CA GLY A 190 -15.36 7.29 -16.47
C GLY A 190 -15.96 8.67 -16.18
N PRO A 191 -16.84 8.77 -15.18
CA PRO A 191 -17.60 9.98 -14.87
C PRO A 191 -16.73 11.16 -14.35
N GLY A 192 -15.44 10.96 -14.14
CA GLY A 192 -14.53 12.01 -13.67
C GLY A 192 -14.66 12.38 -12.18
N THR A 193 -15.64 11.81 -11.45
CA THR A 193 -15.91 12.12 -10.03
C THR A 193 -14.88 11.54 -9.07
N GLY A 194 -14.15 10.51 -9.50
CA GLY A 194 -13.22 9.77 -8.63
C GLY A 194 -13.91 8.75 -7.70
N ASP A 195 -15.22 8.55 -7.87
CA ASP A 195 -15.96 7.58 -7.05
C ASP A 195 -15.73 6.16 -7.53
N LEU A 196 -15.59 5.24 -6.57
CA LEU A 196 -15.52 3.81 -6.81
C LEU A 196 -16.87 3.18 -6.45
N ASP A 197 -17.50 2.53 -7.43
CA ASP A 197 -18.67 1.72 -7.14
C ASP A 197 -18.27 0.40 -6.48
N ARG A 198 -18.79 0.17 -5.27
CA ARG A 198 -18.53 -1.03 -4.45
C ARG A 198 -18.81 -2.32 -5.21
N ARG A 199 -19.91 -2.38 -5.99
CA ARG A 199 -20.27 -3.58 -6.76
C ARG A 199 -19.25 -3.89 -7.84
N SER A 200 -18.77 -2.85 -8.52
CA SER A 200 -17.74 -2.97 -9.55
C SER A 200 -16.41 -3.46 -8.97
N ILE A 201 -16.01 -2.98 -7.76
CA ILE A 201 -14.81 -3.45 -7.09
C ILE A 201 -14.93 -4.92 -6.71
N VAL A 202 -16.03 -5.33 -6.07
CA VAL A 202 -16.26 -6.73 -5.69
C VAL A 202 -16.32 -7.64 -6.90
N ALA A 203 -16.97 -7.21 -7.99
CA ALA A 203 -17.03 -7.99 -9.23
C ALA A 203 -15.64 -8.13 -9.88
N PHE A 204 -14.88 -7.02 -9.96
CA PHE A 204 -13.50 -7.05 -10.46
C PHE A 204 -12.63 -7.98 -9.63
N ASP A 205 -12.66 -7.84 -8.30
CA ASP A 205 -11.88 -8.67 -7.39
C ASP A 205 -12.20 -10.16 -7.53
N ARG A 206 -13.49 -10.48 -7.68
CA ARG A 206 -13.94 -11.88 -7.77
C ARG A 206 -13.59 -12.56 -9.09
N PHE A 207 -13.69 -11.84 -10.20
CA PHE A 207 -13.60 -12.43 -11.54
C PHE A 207 -12.37 -12.00 -12.32
N ALA A 208 -12.06 -10.69 -12.33
CA ALA A 208 -10.97 -10.16 -13.14
C ALA A 208 -9.61 -10.27 -12.44
N PHE A 209 -9.55 -10.05 -11.13
CA PHE A 209 -8.28 -10.08 -10.40
C PHE A 209 -7.58 -11.45 -10.43
N PRO A 210 -8.26 -12.61 -10.22
CA PRO A 210 -7.61 -13.93 -10.38
C PRO A 210 -7.06 -14.16 -11.79
N LEU A 211 -7.78 -13.72 -12.82
CA LEU A 211 -7.31 -13.78 -14.20
C LEU A 211 -6.12 -12.84 -14.41
N SER A 212 -6.16 -11.63 -13.85
CA SER A 212 -5.03 -10.69 -13.86
C SER A 212 -3.77 -11.32 -13.27
N ARG A 213 -3.89 -12.04 -12.16
CA ARG A 213 -2.76 -12.76 -11.53
C ARG A 213 -2.15 -13.82 -12.45
N PHE A 214 -2.98 -14.53 -13.21
CA PHE A 214 -2.48 -15.48 -14.20
C PHE A 214 -1.74 -14.77 -15.34
N ILE A 215 -2.29 -13.68 -15.86
CA ILE A 215 -1.66 -12.87 -16.92
C ILE A 215 -0.36 -12.22 -16.42
N ASP A 216 -0.32 -11.79 -15.17
CA ASP A 216 0.86 -11.18 -14.53
C ASP A 216 2.09 -12.09 -14.60
N CYS A 217 1.92 -13.42 -14.64
CA CYS A 217 3.05 -14.36 -14.82
C CYS A 217 3.89 -14.05 -16.06
N ALA A 218 3.26 -13.50 -17.10
CA ALA A 218 3.94 -13.12 -18.35
C ALA A 218 4.22 -11.61 -18.45
N THR A 219 3.42 -10.76 -17.79
CA THR A 219 3.42 -9.30 -17.98
C THR A 219 4.02 -8.49 -16.82
N ASP A 220 4.30 -9.09 -15.68
CA ASP A 220 4.74 -8.43 -14.45
C ASP A 220 6.04 -7.61 -14.57
N ARG A 221 6.81 -7.82 -15.64
CA ARG A 221 8.02 -7.05 -15.95
C ARG A 221 7.74 -5.78 -16.73
N VAL A 222 6.57 -5.68 -17.34
CA VAL A 222 6.25 -4.63 -18.33
C VAL A 222 5.11 -3.74 -17.86
N VAL A 223 4.02 -4.31 -17.34
CA VAL A 223 2.78 -3.57 -17.07
C VAL A 223 2.00 -4.13 -15.89
N GLY A 224 1.31 -3.24 -15.16
CA GLY A 224 0.36 -3.53 -14.10
C GLY A 224 -0.17 -2.22 -13.50
N LYS A 225 -1.30 -2.27 -12.84
CA LYS A 225 -1.90 -1.12 -12.14
C LYS A 225 -1.02 -0.62 -11.00
N ASN A 226 -0.29 -1.53 -10.40
CA ASN A 226 0.61 -1.27 -9.27
C ASN A 226 2.01 -1.81 -9.56
N VAL A 227 2.97 -1.36 -8.79
CA VAL A 227 4.35 -1.84 -8.79
C VAL A 227 4.80 -2.12 -7.36
N TYR A 228 5.55 -3.20 -7.19
CA TYR A 228 6.15 -3.50 -5.89
C TYR A 228 7.66 -3.70 -5.99
N VAL A 229 8.33 -3.38 -4.89
CA VAL A 229 9.76 -3.60 -4.69
C VAL A 229 9.96 -4.33 -3.37
N VAL A 230 10.81 -5.34 -3.42
CA VAL A 230 11.38 -6.01 -2.24
C VAL A 230 12.84 -5.66 -2.17
N ALA A 231 13.28 -5.15 -1.03
CA ALA A 231 14.66 -4.76 -0.80
C ALA A 231 15.17 -5.27 0.55
N THR A 232 16.49 -5.26 0.72
CA THR A 232 17.17 -5.60 1.98
C THR A 232 18.19 -4.52 2.35
N LYS A 233 18.45 -4.39 3.63
CA LYS A 233 19.52 -3.57 4.17
C LYS A 233 20.84 -4.33 4.20
#